data_e59b53d2d6043ade75f71935ae6e9d42
#
_entry.id   e59b53d2d6043ade75f71935ae6e9d42
#
_cell.length_a   1.000
_cell.length_b   1.000
_cell.length_c   1.000
_cell.angle_alpha   90.00
_cell.angle_beta   90.00
_cell.angle_gamma   90.00
#
_symmetry.space_group_name_H-M   'P 1'
#
loop_
_entity.id
_entity.type
_entity.pdbx_description
1 polymer ?
#
loop_
_entity_poly.entity_id
_entity_poly.type
_entity_poly.pdbx_seq_one_letter_code
_entity_poly.pdbx_strand_id
1 'polypeptide(L)'
;PPRSTLFPYTTLFRSGRITGITLADGTEVDSAVVVNVAGPHSFVINKMAGVYDSMNIKTKALRHEVHHVPSPAGIDYERDGLHSSDPDLAIYVRPESGNNILIGSEDPTCDPQVWVDDPDDYDDVVSDEQWNAQVLRLARRMPDLGVPNEKKGIVDLYDVSDDWIPIYDRTDLDGFYVAIGSSGNQFKNAPVAGGWMAELIEKVEGGHDHDADAIDVTGVYTVLAMHMGF
;
A
#
# COMPACT_ATOMS: atom_id res chain seq x y z
N PRO A 1 -16.15 -8.37 -10.85
CA PRO A 1 -17.11 -7.32 -10.55
C PRO A 1 -16.98 -6.19 -11.58
N PRO A 2 -18.09 -5.47 -11.92
CA PRO A 2 -17.96 -4.35 -12.82
C PRO A 2 -16.99 -3.33 -12.23
N ARG A 3 -16.08 -2.79 -13.06
CA ARG A 3 -15.17 -1.70 -12.70
C ARG A 3 -15.97 -0.61 -12.00
N SER A 4 -15.48 -0.14 -10.86
CA SER A 4 -16.17 0.89 -10.09
C SER A 4 -16.30 2.15 -10.95
N THR A 5 -17.53 2.63 -11.15
CA THR A 5 -17.82 3.91 -11.79
C THR A 5 -17.35 5.12 -10.93
N LEU A 6 -16.79 4.84 -9.75
CA LEU A 6 -16.32 5.83 -8.78
C LEU A 6 -14.85 6.25 -8.99
N PHE A 7 -14.14 5.66 -9.97
CA PHE A 7 -12.79 6.16 -10.29
C PHE A 7 -12.87 7.51 -10.99
N PRO A 8 -12.04 8.48 -10.59
CA PRO A 8 -11.98 9.75 -11.30
C PRO A 8 -11.49 9.50 -12.73
N TYR A 9 -12.20 10.10 -13.69
CA TYR A 9 -11.81 10.09 -15.09
C TYR A 9 -10.78 11.18 -15.39
N THR A 10 -10.87 12.29 -14.66
CA THR A 10 -9.92 13.40 -14.71
C THR A 10 -10.06 14.28 -13.48
N THR A 11 -9.07 15.13 -13.28
CA THR A 11 -9.11 16.19 -12.27
C THR A 11 -9.58 17.50 -12.89
N LEU A 12 -10.31 18.30 -12.11
CA LEU A 12 -10.68 19.67 -12.47
C LEU A 12 -9.70 20.61 -11.77
N PHE A 13 -9.06 21.52 -12.52
CA PHE A 13 -8.19 22.54 -11.94
C PHE A 13 -8.32 23.88 -12.67
N ARG A 14 -8.14 24.99 -11.93
CA ARG A 14 -8.08 26.34 -12.45
C ARG A 14 -6.93 27.09 -11.80
N SER A 15 -6.15 27.80 -12.62
CA SER A 15 -5.09 28.70 -12.11
C SER A 15 -4.11 28.05 -11.13
N GLY A 16 -3.73 26.77 -11.38
CA GLY A 16 -2.77 26.04 -10.52
C GLY A 16 -3.36 25.44 -9.24
N ARG A 17 -4.70 25.43 -9.10
CA ARG A 17 -5.39 24.83 -7.96
C ARG A 17 -6.40 23.78 -8.42
N ILE A 18 -6.52 22.68 -7.65
CA ILE A 18 -7.60 21.70 -7.84
C ILE A 18 -8.96 22.36 -7.55
N THR A 19 -9.98 22.03 -8.33
CA THR A 19 -11.36 22.48 -8.11
C THR A 19 -12.35 21.34 -7.99
N GLY A 20 -11.90 20.10 -8.18
CA GLY A 20 -12.74 18.91 -8.09
C GLY A 20 -12.25 17.76 -8.94
N ILE A 21 -13.13 16.81 -9.14
CA ILE A 21 -12.90 15.62 -9.96
C ILE A 21 -14.10 15.38 -10.88
N THR A 22 -13.86 14.75 -12.02
CA THR A 22 -14.91 14.20 -12.89
C THR A 22 -14.86 12.67 -12.80
N LEU A 23 -15.98 12.05 -12.50
CA LEU A 23 -16.09 10.58 -12.46
C LEU A 23 -16.22 9.99 -13.88
N ALA A 24 -16.04 8.67 -14.00
CA ALA A 24 -16.09 7.98 -15.30
C ALA A 24 -17.46 8.09 -16.00
N ASP A 25 -18.54 8.35 -15.27
CA ASP A 25 -19.89 8.56 -15.80
C ASP A 25 -20.14 10.03 -16.22
N GLY A 26 -19.14 10.90 -16.08
CA GLY A 26 -19.23 12.32 -16.37
C GLY A 26 -19.75 13.18 -15.22
N THR A 27 -20.03 12.62 -14.06
CA THR A 27 -20.43 13.38 -12.87
C THR A 27 -19.27 14.23 -12.37
N GLU A 28 -19.50 15.52 -12.20
CA GLU A 28 -18.54 16.45 -11.61
C GLU A 28 -18.78 16.59 -10.10
N VAL A 29 -17.69 16.54 -9.33
CA VAL A 29 -17.68 16.74 -7.88
C VAL A 29 -16.75 17.91 -7.57
N ASP A 30 -17.33 19.04 -7.22
CA ASP A 30 -16.57 20.23 -6.82
C ASP A 30 -15.94 20.02 -5.44
N SER A 31 -14.65 20.29 -5.34
CA SER A 31 -13.92 20.28 -4.07
C SER A 31 -12.68 21.16 -4.14
N ALA A 32 -12.44 21.95 -3.10
CA ALA A 32 -11.22 22.75 -2.96
C ALA A 32 -10.01 21.90 -2.52
N VAL A 33 -10.25 20.69 -2.01
CA VAL A 33 -9.23 19.75 -1.56
C VAL A 33 -9.55 18.36 -2.10
N VAL A 34 -8.56 17.71 -2.68
CA VAL A 34 -8.60 16.31 -3.13
C VAL A 34 -7.39 15.57 -2.57
N VAL A 35 -7.62 14.41 -1.99
CA VAL A 35 -6.55 13.57 -1.45
C VAL A 35 -6.45 12.28 -2.26
N ASN A 36 -5.32 12.03 -2.90
CA ASN A 36 -5.06 10.78 -3.57
C ASN A 36 -4.62 9.72 -2.55
N VAL A 37 -5.46 8.71 -2.37
CA VAL A 37 -5.23 7.53 -1.51
C VAL A 37 -5.53 6.24 -2.29
N ALA A 38 -5.30 6.28 -3.60
CA ALA A 38 -5.76 5.24 -4.53
C ALA A 38 -4.91 3.97 -4.53
N GLY A 39 -3.94 3.82 -3.62
CA GLY A 39 -3.08 2.63 -3.53
C GLY A 39 -2.35 2.39 -4.84
N PRO A 40 -2.41 1.18 -5.43
CA PRO A 40 -1.70 0.85 -6.67
C PRO A 40 -2.06 1.75 -7.87
N HIS A 41 -3.22 2.40 -7.84
CA HIS A 41 -3.64 3.37 -8.86
C HIS A 41 -3.13 4.80 -8.62
N SER A 42 -2.43 5.05 -7.53
CA SER A 42 -2.02 6.39 -7.13
C SER A 42 -1.17 7.10 -8.19
N PHE A 43 -0.26 6.39 -8.84
CA PHE A 43 0.55 6.97 -9.91
C PHE A 43 -0.29 7.36 -11.14
N VAL A 44 -1.38 6.64 -11.42
CA VAL A 44 -2.33 6.97 -12.51
C VAL A 44 -3.06 8.28 -12.18
N ILE A 45 -3.56 8.40 -10.93
CA ILE A 45 -4.23 9.62 -10.45
C ILE A 45 -3.27 10.82 -10.46
N ASN A 46 -2.00 10.63 -10.03
CA ASN A 46 -0.98 11.70 -10.09
C ASN A 46 -0.67 12.15 -11.52
N LYS A 47 -0.67 11.21 -12.49
CA LYS A 47 -0.56 11.56 -13.93
C LYS A 47 -1.78 12.35 -14.42
N MET A 48 -2.99 11.94 -14.02
CA MET A 48 -4.22 12.69 -14.36
C MET A 48 -4.22 14.11 -13.78
N ALA A 49 -3.68 14.28 -12.57
CA ALA A 49 -3.53 15.59 -11.93
C ALA A 49 -2.36 16.42 -12.51
N GLY A 50 -1.54 15.84 -13.36
CA GLY A 50 -0.37 16.50 -13.95
C GLY A 50 0.79 16.74 -13.00
N VAL A 51 0.81 16.07 -11.82
CA VAL A 51 1.86 16.27 -10.79
C VAL A 51 2.92 15.17 -10.81
N TYR A 52 2.68 14.06 -11.51
CA TYR A 52 3.57 12.90 -11.46
C TYR A 52 5.02 13.21 -11.86
N ASP A 53 5.20 14.03 -12.90
CA ASP A 53 6.54 14.32 -13.44
C ASP A 53 7.35 15.26 -12.54
N SER A 54 6.71 16.13 -11.77
CA SER A 54 7.36 17.04 -10.81
C SER A 54 7.71 16.39 -9.47
N MET A 55 7.13 15.23 -9.16
CA MET A 55 7.43 14.51 -7.92
C MET A 55 8.88 14.00 -7.91
N ASN A 56 9.61 14.24 -6.82
CA ASN A 56 10.96 13.75 -6.62
C ASN A 56 10.99 12.25 -6.31
N ILE A 57 10.02 11.76 -5.54
CA ILE A 57 9.83 10.33 -5.24
C ILE A 57 8.50 9.93 -5.88
N LYS A 58 8.54 8.87 -6.66
CA LYS A 58 7.39 8.39 -7.42
C LYS A 58 6.90 7.06 -6.88
N THR A 59 5.66 6.71 -7.20
CA THR A 59 5.12 5.38 -6.91
C THR A 59 4.84 4.62 -8.18
N LYS A 60 4.88 3.30 -8.07
CA LYS A 60 4.51 2.34 -9.12
C LYS A 60 3.78 1.16 -8.51
N ALA A 61 2.97 0.50 -9.32
CA ALA A 61 2.35 -0.76 -8.91
C ALA A 61 3.35 -1.92 -9.06
N LEU A 62 3.54 -2.67 -7.98
CA LEU A 62 4.34 -3.90 -7.96
C LEU A 62 3.41 -5.09 -7.76
N ARG A 63 3.44 -6.04 -8.69
CA ARG A 63 2.73 -7.30 -8.53
C ARG A 63 3.39 -8.13 -7.43
N HIS A 64 2.57 -8.52 -6.45
CA HIS A 64 3.03 -9.25 -5.28
C HIS A 64 2.19 -10.49 -5.05
N GLU A 65 2.82 -11.55 -4.53
CA GLU A 65 2.16 -12.81 -4.22
C GLU A 65 2.32 -13.13 -2.74
N VAL A 66 1.23 -13.56 -2.12
CA VAL A 66 1.27 -14.19 -0.80
C VAL A 66 0.68 -15.58 -0.90
N HIS A 67 1.30 -16.53 -0.25
CA HIS A 67 0.93 -17.93 -0.31
C HIS A 67 0.45 -18.44 1.05
N HIS A 68 -0.30 -19.51 1.06
CA HIS A 68 -0.61 -20.20 2.31
C HIS A 68 -0.42 -21.70 2.20
N VAL A 69 0.11 -22.27 3.25
CA VAL A 69 0.36 -23.70 3.39
C VAL A 69 -0.22 -24.21 4.71
N PRO A 70 -0.65 -25.49 4.79
CA PRO A 70 -1.07 -26.07 6.06
C PRO A 70 0.05 -26.03 7.10
N SER A 71 -0.31 -25.81 8.34
CA SER A 71 0.62 -25.93 9.47
C SER A 71 1.20 -27.33 9.60
N PRO A 72 2.43 -27.47 10.08
CA PRO A 72 3.00 -28.80 10.39
C PRO A 72 2.12 -29.59 11.35
N ALA A 73 2.15 -30.92 11.23
CA ALA A 73 1.37 -31.82 12.09
C ALA A 73 1.67 -31.58 13.58
N GLY A 74 0.63 -31.40 14.37
CA GLY A 74 0.75 -31.18 15.82
C GLY A 74 0.97 -29.69 16.21
N ILE A 75 1.02 -28.79 15.25
CA ILE A 75 1.11 -27.34 15.49
C ILE A 75 -0.23 -26.70 15.12
N ASP A 76 -0.80 -25.93 16.03
CA ASP A 76 -1.94 -25.06 15.77
C ASP A 76 -1.43 -23.61 15.56
N TYR A 77 -1.00 -23.34 14.32
CA TYR A 77 -0.42 -22.03 13.99
C TYR A 77 -1.47 -20.92 13.94
N GLU A 78 -2.71 -21.26 13.64
CA GLU A 78 -3.82 -20.28 13.68
C GLU A 78 -4.00 -19.72 15.09
N ARG A 79 -3.89 -20.56 16.13
CA ARG A 79 -4.05 -20.15 17.52
C ARG A 79 -2.76 -19.61 18.14
N ASP A 80 -1.64 -20.31 17.93
CA ASP A 80 -0.39 -20.10 18.68
C ASP A 80 0.71 -19.44 17.85
N GLY A 81 0.49 -19.29 16.53
CA GLY A 81 1.45 -18.69 15.62
C GLY A 81 1.61 -17.18 15.83
N LEU A 82 2.78 -16.67 15.49
CA LEU A 82 3.10 -15.25 15.53
C LEU A 82 3.26 -14.70 14.13
N HIS A 83 2.93 -13.42 13.97
CA HIS A 83 3.43 -12.66 12.82
C HIS A 83 4.93 -12.44 13.04
N SER A 84 5.75 -12.94 12.15
CA SER A 84 7.20 -12.82 12.22
C SER A 84 7.81 -12.59 10.85
N SER A 85 8.91 -11.83 10.84
CA SER A 85 9.76 -11.54 9.69
C SER A 85 11.05 -12.34 9.85
N ASP A 86 11.56 -12.91 8.78
CA ASP A 86 12.83 -13.62 8.71
C ASP A 86 13.72 -12.98 7.63
N PRO A 87 14.51 -11.97 7.98
CA PRO A 87 15.35 -11.25 7.02
C PRO A 87 16.46 -12.12 6.40
N ASP A 88 16.87 -13.21 7.07
CA ASP A 88 17.86 -14.15 6.52
C ASP A 88 17.30 -14.95 5.33
N LEU A 89 16.01 -15.23 5.37
CA LEU A 89 15.28 -15.95 4.33
C LEU A 89 14.43 -15.02 3.46
N ALA A 90 14.36 -13.74 3.81
CA ALA A 90 13.57 -12.71 3.15
C ALA A 90 12.10 -13.11 2.95
N ILE A 91 11.49 -13.62 4.02
CA ILE A 91 10.07 -13.93 4.10
C ILE A 91 9.47 -13.42 5.41
N TYR A 92 8.20 -13.10 5.36
CA TYR A 92 7.39 -12.97 6.57
C TYR A 92 6.32 -14.06 6.61
N VAL A 93 5.89 -14.39 7.82
CA VAL A 93 4.80 -15.34 8.03
C VAL A 93 3.80 -14.82 9.04
N ARG A 94 2.56 -15.23 8.92
CA ARG A 94 1.51 -14.99 9.90
C ARG A 94 0.51 -16.14 9.98
N PRO A 95 -0.24 -16.26 11.09
CA PRO A 95 -1.39 -17.15 11.16
C PRO A 95 -2.42 -16.86 10.08
N GLU A 96 -3.03 -17.92 9.54
CA GLU A 96 -4.13 -17.82 8.60
C GLU A 96 -5.20 -18.85 8.94
N SER A 97 -6.45 -18.52 8.66
CA SER A 97 -7.63 -19.35 8.96
C SER A 97 -7.54 -20.76 8.38
N GLY A 98 -8.13 -21.73 9.06
CA GLY A 98 -8.05 -23.13 8.70
C GLY A 98 -6.73 -23.79 9.05
N ASN A 99 -6.07 -23.31 10.09
CA ASN A 99 -4.76 -23.74 10.56
C ASN A 99 -3.69 -23.71 9.46
N ASN A 100 -3.64 -22.60 8.74
CA ASN A 100 -2.64 -22.35 7.71
C ASN A 100 -1.59 -21.32 8.19
N ILE A 101 -0.47 -21.29 7.50
CA ILE A 101 0.57 -20.28 7.57
C ILE A 101 0.51 -19.47 6.28
N LEU A 102 0.25 -18.17 6.37
CA LEU A 102 0.43 -17.27 5.25
C LEU A 102 1.91 -16.86 5.16
N ILE A 103 2.45 -16.87 3.95
CA ILE A 103 3.84 -16.56 3.64
C ILE A 103 3.87 -15.43 2.61
N GLY A 104 4.68 -14.41 2.84
CA GLY A 104 4.97 -13.37 1.87
C GLY A 104 6.47 -13.15 1.72
N SER A 105 6.87 -12.58 0.59
CA SER A 105 8.26 -12.17 0.33
C SER A 105 8.56 -10.82 0.98
N GLU A 106 9.80 -10.63 1.42
CA GLU A 106 10.38 -9.33 1.76
C GLU A 106 11.18 -8.73 0.59
N ASP A 107 10.82 -9.14 -0.63
CA ASP A 107 11.34 -8.63 -1.90
C ASP A 107 12.87 -8.55 -1.97
N PRO A 108 13.58 -9.66 -1.68
CA PRO A 108 15.03 -9.66 -1.81
C PRO A 108 15.43 -9.48 -3.28
N THR A 109 16.60 -8.91 -3.52
CA THR A 109 17.11 -8.61 -4.88
C THR A 109 17.24 -9.84 -5.78
N CYS A 110 17.19 -11.06 -5.24
CA CYS A 110 17.22 -12.30 -6.02
C CYS A 110 15.84 -12.74 -6.53
N ASP A 111 14.76 -12.15 -6.01
CA ASP A 111 13.42 -12.43 -6.50
C ASP A 111 13.05 -11.44 -7.62
N PRO A 112 12.36 -11.89 -8.69
CA PRO A 112 11.95 -10.99 -9.74
C PRO A 112 10.88 -10.03 -9.23
N GLN A 113 11.07 -8.75 -9.50
CA GLN A 113 10.06 -7.73 -9.29
C GLN A 113 9.29 -7.51 -10.58
N VAL A 114 7.97 -7.69 -10.55
CA VAL A 114 7.08 -7.51 -11.70
C VAL A 114 6.31 -6.20 -11.54
N TRP A 115 6.84 -5.14 -12.16
CA TRP A 115 6.22 -3.83 -12.19
C TRP A 115 5.06 -3.81 -13.20
N VAL A 116 3.96 -3.15 -12.82
CA VAL A 116 2.72 -3.12 -13.59
C VAL A 116 2.44 -1.68 -14.04
N ASP A 117 2.26 -1.51 -15.33
CA ASP A 117 1.94 -0.19 -15.92
C ASP A 117 0.44 0.14 -15.89
N ASP A 118 -0.42 -0.87 -15.97
CA ASP A 118 -1.88 -0.74 -15.83
C ASP A 118 -2.37 -1.58 -14.65
N PRO A 119 -2.72 -0.95 -13.51
CA PRO A 119 -3.20 -1.69 -12.35
C PRO A 119 -4.52 -2.45 -12.54
N ASP A 120 -5.22 -2.22 -13.64
CA ASP A 120 -6.43 -2.96 -14.03
C ASP A 120 -6.13 -4.16 -14.93
N ASP A 121 -4.87 -4.32 -15.42
CA ASP A 121 -4.47 -5.37 -16.35
C ASP A 121 -3.14 -6.01 -15.92
N TYR A 122 -3.21 -7.01 -15.05
CA TYR A 122 -2.05 -7.79 -14.61
C TYR A 122 -2.41 -9.26 -14.43
N ASP A 123 -1.40 -10.13 -14.45
CA ASP A 123 -1.58 -11.57 -14.19
C ASP A 123 -1.86 -11.82 -12.71
N ASP A 124 -3.09 -12.24 -12.40
CA ASP A 124 -3.60 -12.54 -11.06
C ASP A 124 -3.42 -14.02 -10.65
N VAL A 125 -2.65 -14.79 -11.43
CA VAL A 125 -2.40 -16.21 -11.18
C VAL A 125 -1.10 -16.40 -10.39
N VAL A 126 -1.15 -17.21 -9.34
CA VAL A 126 0.02 -17.62 -8.54
C VAL A 126 1.07 -18.28 -9.41
N SER A 127 2.29 -17.74 -9.43
CA SER A 127 3.41 -18.26 -10.21
C SER A 127 4.12 -19.44 -9.53
N ASP A 128 4.75 -20.30 -10.33
CA ASP A 128 5.62 -21.36 -9.81
C ASP A 128 6.87 -20.78 -9.13
N GLU A 129 7.37 -19.69 -9.66
CA GLU A 129 8.61 -19.07 -9.21
C GLU A 129 8.47 -18.51 -7.80
N GLN A 130 7.46 -17.66 -7.55
CA GLN A 130 7.22 -17.06 -6.25
C GLN A 130 6.76 -18.11 -5.21
N TRP A 131 5.91 -19.05 -5.63
CA TRP A 131 5.52 -20.17 -4.78
C TRP A 131 6.74 -20.94 -4.28
N ASN A 132 7.60 -21.40 -5.19
CA ASN A 132 8.77 -22.16 -4.83
C ASN A 132 9.74 -21.35 -3.96
N ALA A 133 9.99 -20.07 -4.31
CA ALA A 133 10.87 -19.22 -3.54
C ALA A 133 10.40 -19.08 -2.10
N GLN A 134 9.16 -18.70 -1.87
CA GLN A 134 8.62 -18.41 -0.56
C GLN A 134 8.40 -19.68 0.29
N VAL A 135 7.77 -20.72 -0.28
CA VAL A 135 7.44 -21.94 0.45
C VAL A 135 8.68 -22.74 0.80
N LEU A 136 9.66 -22.85 -0.11
CA LEU A 136 10.92 -23.57 0.19
C LEU A 136 11.79 -22.81 1.20
N ARG A 137 11.75 -21.48 1.22
CA ARG A 137 12.39 -20.68 2.27
C ARG A 137 11.76 -20.98 3.63
N LEU A 138 10.43 -21.02 3.74
CA LEU A 138 9.76 -21.40 4.98
C LEU A 138 10.11 -22.85 5.40
N ALA A 139 10.14 -23.80 4.46
CA ALA A 139 10.50 -25.18 4.73
C ALA A 139 11.93 -25.34 5.32
N ARG A 140 12.83 -24.39 5.03
CA ARG A 140 14.16 -24.37 5.69
C ARG A 140 14.10 -23.98 7.16
N ARG A 141 13.12 -23.16 7.57
CA ARG A 141 12.88 -22.78 8.96
C ARG A 141 12.02 -23.80 9.69
N MET A 142 11.10 -24.42 8.97
CA MET A 142 10.17 -25.43 9.48
C MET A 142 10.38 -26.76 8.73
N PRO A 143 11.35 -27.60 9.13
CA PRO A 143 11.68 -28.83 8.40
C PRO A 143 10.51 -29.82 8.28
N ASP A 144 9.55 -29.75 9.22
CA ASP A 144 8.37 -30.63 9.25
C ASP A 144 7.21 -30.03 8.41
N LEU A 145 7.43 -28.92 7.70
CA LEU A 145 6.44 -28.32 6.82
C LEU A 145 6.16 -29.25 5.63
N GLY A 146 4.93 -29.74 5.54
CA GLY A 146 4.47 -30.45 4.36
C GLY A 146 4.23 -29.48 3.20
N VAL A 147 5.09 -29.48 2.18
CA VAL A 147 4.89 -28.63 0.99
C VAL A 147 3.80 -29.25 0.13
N PRO A 148 2.65 -28.54 -0.06
CA PRO A 148 1.56 -29.07 -0.89
C PRO A 148 1.93 -29.12 -2.37
N ASN A 149 1.35 -30.05 -3.11
CA ASN A 149 1.49 -30.10 -4.56
C ASN A 149 0.64 -29.01 -5.26
N GLU A 150 -0.44 -28.57 -4.60
CA GLU A 150 -1.31 -27.52 -5.11
C GLU A 150 -0.88 -26.17 -4.54
N LYS A 151 -0.61 -25.23 -5.42
CA LYS A 151 -0.30 -23.84 -5.04
C LYS A 151 -1.57 -23.13 -4.57
N LYS A 152 -1.49 -22.45 -3.43
CA LYS A 152 -2.59 -21.63 -2.92
C LYS A 152 -2.04 -20.28 -2.47
N GLY A 153 -2.71 -19.23 -2.90
CA GLY A 153 -2.28 -17.89 -2.58
C GLY A 153 -3.19 -16.84 -3.19
N ILE A 154 -2.80 -15.60 -3.00
CA ILE A 154 -3.44 -14.41 -3.57
C ILE A 154 -2.36 -13.62 -4.30
N VAL A 155 -2.72 -13.10 -5.45
CA VAL A 155 -1.93 -12.14 -6.21
C VAL A 155 -2.64 -10.80 -6.17
N ASP A 156 -1.92 -9.76 -5.81
CA ASP A 156 -2.43 -8.39 -5.79
C ASP A 156 -1.30 -7.40 -6.03
N LEU A 157 -1.61 -6.12 -5.98
CA LEU A 157 -0.64 -5.06 -6.25
C LEU A 157 -0.27 -4.30 -4.99
N TYR A 158 1.02 -3.99 -4.84
CA TYR A 158 1.51 -3.01 -3.89
C TYR A 158 1.67 -1.65 -4.57
N ASP A 159 1.40 -0.58 -3.85
CA ASP A 159 1.75 0.79 -4.20
C ASP A 159 3.14 1.09 -3.64
N VAL A 160 4.17 0.98 -4.45
CA VAL A 160 5.57 1.07 -4.00
C VAL A 160 6.18 2.39 -4.41
N SER A 161 6.72 3.13 -3.43
CA SER A 161 7.55 4.31 -3.66
C SER A 161 8.98 3.93 -4.04
N ASP A 162 9.72 4.83 -4.68
CA ASP A 162 11.10 4.58 -5.11
C ASP A 162 12.03 4.16 -3.96
N ASP A 163 11.74 4.59 -2.74
CA ASP A 163 12.51 4.31 -1.52
C ASP A 163 11.79 3.41 -0.51
N TRP A 164 10.64 2.86 -0.85
CA TRP A 164 9.79 2.03 0.00
C TRP A 164 9.22 2.75 1.23
N ILE A 165 9.32 4.08 1.30
CA ILE A 165 8.78 4.90 2.39
C ILE A 165 7.48 5.56 1.94
N PRO A 166 6.41 5.56 2.76
CA PRO A 166 5.15 6.20 2.40
C PRO A 166 5.30 7.72 2.27
N ILE A 167 4.52 8.29 1.37
CA ILE A 167 4.48 9.73 1.11
C ILE A 167 3.16 10.29 1.63
N TYR A 168 3.24 11.22 2.58
CA TYR A 168 2.12 11.97 3.14
C TYR A 168 2.43 13.46 2.97
N ASP A 169 1.92 14.05 1.88
CA ASP A 169 2.33 15.42 1.54
C ASP A 169 1.31 16.14 0.65
N ARG A 170 1.54 17.44 0.45
CA ARG A 170 0.95 18.19 -0.63
C ARG A 170 1.72 17.94 -1.93
N THR A 171 1.17 18.40 -3.05
CA THR A 171 1.84 18.41 -4.35
C THR A 171 2.02 19.86 -4.84
N ASP A 172 2.66 20.03 -5.99
CA ASP A 172 2.77 21.34 -6.66
C ASP A 172 1.41 21.89 -7.14
N LEU A 173 0.37 21.07 -7.17
CA LEU A 173 -0.99 21.50 -7.48
C LEU A 173 -1.71 21.84 -6.16
N ASP A 174 -1.98 23.12 -5.94
CA ASP A 174 -2.66 23.58 -4.72
C ASP A 174 -3.96 22.82 -4.47
N GLY A 175 -4.19 22.41 -3.22
CA GLY A 175 -5.36 21.63 -2.80
C GLY A 175 -5.32 20.16 -3.19
N PHE A 176 -4.26 19.68 -3.87
CA PHE A 176 -4.10 18.27 -4.20
C PHE A 176 -3.02 17.64 -3.33
N TYR A 177 -3.44 16.68 -2.49
CA TYR A 177 -2.63 16.00 -1.50
C TYR A 177 -2.49 14.52 -1.82
N VAL A 178 -1.45 13.89 -1.28
CA VAL A 178 -1.17 12.47 -1.48
C VAL A 178 -0.92 11.76 -0.15
N ALA A 179 -1.49 10.56 0.00
CA ALA A 179 -1.12 9.59 1.02
C ALA A 179 -0.94 8.25 0.31
N ILE A 180 0.24 8.01 -0.22
CA ILE A 180 0.57 6.99 -1.21
C ILE A 180 1.88 6.28 -0.85
N GLY A 181 2.28 5.28 -1.64
CA GLY A 181 3.53 4.57 -1.42
C GLY A 181 3.48 3.68 -0.19
N SER A 182 2.36 3.00 0.04
CA SER A 182 2.17 2.13 1.21
C SER A 182 3.19 0.99 1.28
N SER A 183 3.78 0.61 0.15
CA SER A 183 4.82 -0.40 0.00
C SER A 183 4.50 -1.70 0.76
N GLY A 184 3.20 -2.05 0.79
CA GLY A 184 2.68 -3.29 1.40
C GLY A 184 2.59 -3.31 2.93
N ASN A 185 2.97 -2.25 3.65
CA ASN A 185 3.12 -2.35 5.10
C ASN A 185 2.40 -1.27 5.94
N GLN A 186 1.58 -0.40 5.36
CA GLN A 186 1.03 0.78 6.03
C GLN A 186 -0.38 0.60 6.63
N PHE A 187 -1.05 -0.52 6.43
CA PHE A 187 -2.40 -0.74 6.98
C PHE A 187 -2.49 -0.46 8.50
N LYS A 188 -1.49 -0.94 9.26
CA LYS A 188 -1.39 -0.73 10.71
C LYS A 188 -1.24 0.75 11.11
N ASN A 189 -0.74 1.58 10.21
CA ASN A 189 -0.47 2.99 10.45
C ASN A 189 -1.64 3.91 10.04
N ALA A 190 -2.70 3.36 9.43
CA ALA A 190 -3.79 4.14 8.85
C ALA A 190 -4.41 5.19 9.80
N PRO A 191 -4.68 4.90 11.10
CA PRO A 191 -5.24 5.90 12.00
C PRO A 191 -4.29 7.09 12.24
N VAL A 192 -2.98 6.80 12.36
CA VAL A 192 -1.95 7.84 12.57
C VAL A 192 -1.74 8.64 11.30
N ALA A 193 -1.61 7.97 10.15
CA ALA A 193 -1.47 8.60 8.84
C ALA A 193 -2.66 9.52 8.51
N GLY A 194 -3.88 9.07 8.82
CA GLY A 194 -5.08 9.89 8.66
C GLY A 194 -5.06 11.15 9.52
N GLY A 195 -4.59 11.04 10.77
CA GLY A 195 -4.41 12.19 11.65
C GLY A 195 -3.36 13.18 11.14
N TRP A 196 -2.21 12.70 10.68
CA TRP A 196 -1.17 13.54 10.06
C TRP A 196 -1.66 14.25 8.81
N MET A 197 -2.38 13.54 7.94
CA MET A 197 -2.96 14.16 6.74
C MET A 197 -3.98 15.24 7.07
N ALA A 198 -4.82 15.04 8.08
CA ALA A 198 -5.78 16.05 8.51
C ALA A 198 -5.07 17.31 9.02
N GLU A 199 -4.05 17.16 9.86
CA GLU A 199 -3.24 18.28 10.38
C GLU A 199 -2.50 19.01 9.25
N LEU A 200 -1.89 18.27 8.33
CA LEU A 200 -1.21 18.84 7.16
C LEU A 200 -2.17 19.69 6.33
N ILE A 201 -3.31 19.13 5.96
CA ILE A 201 -4.30 19.82 5.13
C ILE A 201 -4.82 21.09 5.84
N GLU A 202 -5.19 20.99 7.11
CA GLU A 202 -5.71 22.13 7.88
C GLU A 202 -4.70 23.27 7.93
N LYS A 203 -3.43 22.99 8.21
CA LYS A 203 -2.39 24.00 8.30
C LYS A 203 -2.05 24.59 6.94
N VAL A 204 -1.85 23.77 5.91
CA VAL A 204 -1.48 24.24 4.56
C VAL A 204 -2.61 25.07 3.95
N GLU A 205 -3.86 24.63 4.07
CA GLU A 205 -5.02 25.42 3.61
C GLU A 205 -5.20 26.70 4.43
N GLY A 206 -4.73 26.73 5.68
CA GLY A 206 -4.63 27.93 6.53
C GLY A 206 -3.48 28.87 6.19
N GLY A 207 -2.64 28.53 5.20
CA GLY A 207 -1.54 29.35 4.73
C GLY A 207 -0.18 29.07 5.40
N HIS A 208 -0.05 27.96 6.13
CA HIS A 208 1.22 27.52 6.70
C HIS A 208 2.13 26.94 5.61
N ASP A 209 3.38 27.40 5.57
CA ASP A 209 4.42 26.88 4.69
C ASP A 209 5.22 25.79 5.42
N HIS A 210 4.81 24.53 5.24
CA HIS A 210 5.43 23.39 5.92
C HIS A 210 6.82 23.03 5.36
N ASP A 211 7.21 23.55 4.20
CA ASP A 211 8.56 23.40 3.67
C ASP A 211 9.56 24.33 4.42
N ALA A 212 9.07 25.49 4.87
CA ALA A 212 9.86 26.43 5.64
C ALA A 212 9.81 26.16 7.15
N ASP A 213 8.68 25.64 7.65
CA ASP A 213 8.43 25.37 9.07
C ASP A 213 7.67 24.06 9.25
N ALA A 214 8.36 23.01 9.65
CA ALA A 214 7.83 21.66 9.76
C ALA A 214 6.62 21.58 10.71
N ILE A 215 5.61 20.81 10.33
CA ILE A 215 4.43 20.57 11.15
C ILE A 215 4.76 19.59 12.28
N ASP A 216 4.54 19.99 13.53
CA ASP A 216 4.65 19.10 14.68
C ASP A 216 3.40 18.20 14.78
N VAL A 217 3.57 16.94 14.42
CA VAL A 217 2.51 15.91 14.50
C VAL A 217 2.54 15.07 15.78
N THR A 218 3.42 15.40 16.73
CA THR A 218 3.59 14.63 17.98
C THR A 218 2.29 14.62 18.79
N GLY A 219 1.58 15.73 18.83
CA GLY A 219 0.29 15.84 19.52
C GLY A 219 -0.79 14.94 18.93
N VAL A 220 -0.83 14.79 17.63
CA VAL A 220 -1.76 13.90 16.92
C VAL A 220 -1.50 12.45 17.30
N TYR A 221 -0.24 12.03 17.32
CA TYR A 221 0.12 10.67 17.72
C TYR A 221 -0.29 10.38 19.17
N THR A 222 -0.03 11.28 20.08
CA THR A 222 -0.39 11.13 21.52
C THR A 222 -1.89 10.98 21.71
N VAL A 223 -2.70 11.79 21.03
CA VAL A 223 -4.16 11.73 21.11
C VAL A 223 -4.68 10.41 20.57
N LEU A 224 -4.19 9.97 19.41
CA LEU A 224 -4.61 8.70 18.81
C LEU A 224 -4.20 7.50 19.67
N ALA A 225 -2.99 7.49 20.25
CA ALA A 225 -2.55 6.44 21.16
C ALA A 225 -3.44 6.33 22.40
N MET A 226 -3.83 7.47 23.01
CA MET A 226 -4.74 7.50 24.16
C MET A 226 -6.14 6.95 23.83
N HIS A 227 -6.65 7.20 22.63
CA HIS A 227 -7.96 6.71 22.21
C HIS A 227 -7.94 5.22 21.83
N MET A 228 -6.80 4.68 21.45
CA MET A 228 -6.62 3.26 21.08
C MET A 228 -6.29 2.38 22.30
N GLY A 229 -6.12 2.94 23.48
CA GLY A 229 -5.90 2.17 24.72
C GLY A 229 -4.52 1.53 24.84
N PHE A 230 -3.50 2.11 24.20
CA PHE A 230 -2.10 1.74 24.35
C PHE A 230 -1.43 2.54 25.46
#